data_487b844f92c9c67b2b93b31b7cd70c37
#
_entry.id   487b844f92c9c67b2b93b31b7cd70c37
#
_cell.length_a   1.000
_cell.length_b   1.000
_cell.length_c   1.000
_cell.angle_alpha   90.00
_cell.angle_beta   90.00
_cell.angle_gamma   90.00
#
_symmetry.space_group_name_H-M   'P 1'
#
loop_
_entity.id
_entity.type
_entity.pdbx_description
1 polymer ?
#
loop_
_entity_poly.entity_id
_entity_poly.type
_entity_poly.pdbx_seq_one_letter_code
_entity_poly.pdbx_strand_id
1 'polypeptide(L)'
;EMCIRDRVNGAGAASISCTRLYVMLGARKENIVMCDSKGVISTSRPDLNAAKREFATDRPIKTLQEAVVGADVFLGLSVANVLTKEMVRSMNADPIVFALANPNPEISYADAMASRDDIIFATGRSDYPNQINNVIGFPYIFRGALDTQAKAINEEMKIAAVHAIANLAKQPVPDVVNTAYHVNNLSFGPEYFIPKPVDPRLITEVSCAVAKAAMESGVARTEIKDWDAYCVHLRELMGYESKLTRQLYDTARRNPQRVVFAEGIHPNMLKAAVEAKAEGICHPILLGNDEAIGKLAEELDLSLEGIEIVNLRHPDESERRERYSRILAEKRAREGFTYEEANDKMFERNYFGMMMVETGDADAFITGLYTRYSNTIKVAKEVIGIQPGFKHFGTMHILNSKKGTYFLADTLINRHPDTETLIDIAKLSDKTCLLYTSDAADEED
;
A
#
# COMPACT_ATOMS: atom_id res chain seq x y z
N GLU A 1 9.18 7.90 -25.79
CA GLU A 1 8.33 8.63 -26.78
C GLU A 1 7.42 7.63 -27.45
N MET A 2 6.20 7.57 -27.00
CA MET A 2 5.34 6.45 -27.36
C MET A 2 4.57 6.76 -28.64
N CYS A 3 4.71 5.91 -29.66
CA CYS A 3 3.85 5.91 -30.82
C CYS A 3 2.51 5.23 -30.53
N ILE A 4 1.96 5.43 -29.33
CA ILE A 4 0.66 4.85 -28.92
C ILE A 4 -0.44 5.40 -29.81
N ARG A 5 -1.28 4.50 -30.30
CA ARG A 5 -2.44 4.81 -31.18
C ARG A 5 -3.71 4.71 -30.36
N ASP A 6 -4.23 5.87 -29.96
CA ASP A 6 -5.41 5.97 -29.12
C ASP A 6 -6.69 6.04 -29.97
N ARG A 7 -7.70 5.29 -29.58
CA ARG A 7 -9.05 5.33 -30.16
C ARG A 7 -10.06 5.71 -29.10
N VAL A 8 -10.67 6.85 -29.28
CA VAL A 8 -11.66 7.40 -28.35
C VAL A 8 -13.04 7.25 -28.96
N ASN A 9 -13.89 6.41 -28.39
CA ASN A 9 -15.28 6.26 -28.84
C ASN A 9 -16.23 7.01 -27.91
N GLY A 10 -16.85 8.01 -28.48
CA GLY A 10 -17.58 9.07 -27.80
C GLY A 10 -16.92 10.43 -28.09
N ALA A 11 -17.72 11.47 -28.27
CA ALA A 11 -17.22 12.83 -28.49
C ALA A 11 -18.02 13.86 -27.67
N GLY A 12 -18.40 13.43 -26.46
CA GLY A 12 -19.03 14.25 -25.45
C GLY A 12 -18.00 14.99 -24.58
N ALA A 13 -18.45 15.71 -23.56
CA ALA A 13 -17.61 16.49 -22.68
C ALA A 13 -16.54 15.62 -21.95
N ALA A 14 -16.92 14.42 -21.50
CA ALA A 14 -16.01 13.50 -20.84
C ALA A 14 -14.88 13.06 -21.77
N SER A 15 -15.20 12.59 -22.97
CA SER A 15 -14.22 12.14 -23.96
C SER A 15 -13.23 13.23 -24.35
N ILE A 16 -13.72 14.43 -24.59
CA ILE A 16 -12.89 15.59 -24.94
C ILE A 16 -11.98 15.98 -23.78
N SER A 17 -12.50 16.03 -22.54
CA SER A 17 -11.69 16.32 -21.37
C SER A 17 -10.60 15.27 -21.10
N CYS A 18 -10.95 13.98 -21.19
CA CYS A 18 -9.97 12.90 -21.04
C CYS A 18 -8.89 12.96 -22.13
N THR A 19 -9.30 13.21 -23.38
CA THR A 19 -8.35 13.28 -24.50
C THR A 19 -7.39 14.47 -24.37
N ARG A 20 -7.89 15.62 -23.91
CA ARG A 20 -7.03 16.78 -23.60
C ARG A 20 -6.01 16.43 -22.53
N LEU A 21 -6.44 15.76 -21.46
CA LEU A 21 -5.55 15.33 -20.39
C LEU A 21 -4.48 14.34 -20.90
N TYR A 22 -4.84 13.41 -21.80
CA TYR A 22 -3.88 12.52 -22.46
C TYR A 22 -2.81 13.31 -23.24
N VAL A 23 -3.25 14.30 -24.01
CA VAL A 23 -2.32 15.16 -24.77
C VAL A 23 -1.40 15.94 -23.83
N MET A 24 -1.91 16.45 -22.71
CA MET A 24 -1.10 17.15 -21.70
C MET A 24 -0.09 16.22 -21.02
N LEU A 25 -0.41 14.93 -20.91
CA LEU A 25 0.50 13.89 -20.37
C LEU A 25 1.47 13.35 -21.42
N GLY A 26 1.46 13.88 -22.65
CA GLY A 26 2.43 13.55 -23.70
C GLY A 26 1.90 12.66 -24.83
N ALA A 27 0.61 12.32 -24.86
CA ALA A 27 0.03 11.62 -26.00
C ALA A 27 0.08 12.52 -27.25
N ARG A 28 0.49 11.95 -28.37
CA ARG A 28 0.58 12.68 -29.63
C ARG A 28 -0.81 12.80 -30.25
N LYS A 29 -1.26 14.04 -30.43
CA LYS A 29 -2.61 14.33 -30.96
C LYS A 29 -2.86 13.70 -32.33
N GLU A 30 -1.87 13.63 -33.19
CA GLU A 30 -1.94 13.00 -34.51
C GLU A 30 -2.16 11.47 -34.45
N ASN A 31 -1.88 10.84 -33.33
CA ASN A 31 -2.12 9.41 -33.12
C ASN A 31 -3.50 9.11 -32.53
N ILE A 32 -4.21 10.12 -32.07
CA ILE A 32 -5.54 10.00 -31.50
C ILE A 32 -6.59 10.06 -32.61
N VAL A 33 -7.49 9.08 -32.62
CA VAL A 33 -8.68 9.10 -33.50
C VAL A 33 -9.94 9.04 -32.66
N MET A 34 -10.76 10.06 -32.77
CA MET A 34 -12.03 10.16 -32.05
C MET A 34 -13.20 9.79 -32.95
N CYS A 35 -14.14 9.04 -32.40
CA CYS A 35 -15.38 8.63 -33.07
C CYS A 35 -16.61 9.16 -32.31
N ASP A 36 -17.69 9.46 -33.05
CA ASP A 36 -19.00 9.70 -32.48
C ASP A 36 -20.06 8.77 -33.13
N SER A 37 -21.35 8.98 -32.88
CA SER A 37 -22.43 8.16 -33.43
C SER A 37 -22.51 8.14 -34.97
N LYS A 38 -21.79 9.05 -35.62
CA LYS A 38 -21.72 9.14 -37.10
C LYS A 38 -20.39 8.56 -37.65
N GLY A 39 -19.55 8.00 -36.81
CA GLY A 39 -18.23 7.44 -37.14
C GLY A 39 -17.08 8.36 -36.80
N VAL A 40 -15.97 8.24 -37.51
CA VAL A 40 -14.76 9.01 -37.27
C VAL A 40 -14.99 10.51 -37.43
N ILE A 41 -14.43 11.30 -36.51
CA ILE A 41 -14.43 12.76 -36.58
C ILE A 41 -13.38 13.20 -37.60
N SER A 42 -13.81 13.34 -38.85
CA SER A 42 -12.94 13.78 -39.96
C SER A 42 -13.03 15.29 -40.17
N THR A 43 -11.94 15.92 -40.59
CA THR A 43 -11.88 17.34 -40.96
C THR A 43 -12.86 17.70 -42.08
N SER A 44 -13.24 16.75 -42.93
CA SER A 44 -14.23 16.93 -44.02
C SER A 44 -15.67 17.02 -43.52
N ARG A 45 -15.96 16.75 -42.25
CA ARG A 45 -17.34 16.78 -41.72
C ARG A 45 -17.79 18.22 -41.44
N PRO A 46 -18.97 18.63 -41.99
CA PRO A 46 -19.49 19.99 -41.80
C PRO A 46 -20.14 20.22 -40.43
N ASP A 47 -20.53 19.16 -39.73
CA ASP A 47 -21.35 19.17 -38.50
C ASP A 47 -20.57 19.25 -37.20
N LEU A 48 -19.27 19.54 -37.27
CA LEU A 48 -18.39 19.57 -36.11
C LEU A 48 -18.49 20.92 -35.36
N ASN A 49 -18.76 20.84 -34.05
CA ASN A 49 -18.54 21.96 -33.14
C ASN A 49 -17.04 22.20 -32.87
N ALA A 50 -16.69 23.32 -32.22
CA ALA A 50 -15.32 23.70 -31.98
C ALA A 50 -14.53 22.61 -31.20
N ALA A 51 -15.15 21.98 -30.16
CA ALA A 51 -14.52 20.98 -29.35
C ALA A 51 -14.21 19.68 -30.10
N LYS A 52 -15.15 19.23 -30.97
CA LYS A 52 -14.92 18.06 -31.83
C LYS A 52 -13.88 18.35 -32.92
N ARG A 53 -13.89 19.55 -33.46
CA ARG A 53 -12.95 19.98 -34.51
C ARG A 53 -11.51 19.95 -34.01
N GLU A 54 -11.30 20.14 -32.73
CA GLU A 54 -9.96 20.04 -32.12
C GLU A 54 -9.30 18.67 -32.34
N PHE A 55 -10.10 17.59 -32.41
CA PHE A 55 -9.63 16.21 -32.60
C PHE A 55 -10.00 15.60 -33.96
N ALA A 56 -10.34 16.43 -34.92
CA ALA A 56 -10.66 15.96 -36.28
C ALA A 56 -9.37 15.49 -37.00
N THR A 57 -9.51 14.40 -37.76
CA THR A 57 -8.39 13.78 -38.50
C THR A 57 -8.61 13.78 -39.98
N ASP A 58 -7.52 13.83 -40.75
CA ASP A 58 -7.52 13.69 -42.23
C ASP A 58 -7.30 12.24 -42.68
N ARG A 59 -7.20 11.29 -41.76
CA ARG A 59 -6.98 9.86 -42.07
C ARG A 59 -8.14 9.32 -42.91
N PRO A 60 -7.88 8.44 -43.92
CA PRO A 60 -8.92 7.90 -44.82
C PRO A 60 -9.69 6.74 -44.15
N ILE A 61 -10.18 6.94 -42.91
CA ILE A 61 -10.97 6.02 -42.10
C ILE A 61 -12.31 6.65 -41.73
N LYS A 62 -13.37 5.87 -41.72
CA LYS A 62 -14.76 6.38 -41.56
C LYS A 62 -15.47 5.79 -40.35
N THR A 63 -15.18 4.54 -40.02
CA THR A 63 -15.91 3.76 -39.02
C THR A 63 -15.06 3.47 -37.80
N LEU A 64 -15.69 3.15 -36.66
CA LEU A 64 -15.00 2.68 -35.49
C LEU A 64 -14.21 1.37 -35.77
N GLN A 65 -14.81 0.48 -36.58
CA GLN A 65 -14.15 -0.78 -36.94
C GLN A 65 -12.83 -0.55 -37.70
N GLU A 66 -12.79 0.40 -38.62
CA GLU A 66 -11.57 0.78 -39.33
C GLU A 66 -10.57 1.48 -38.38
N ALA A 67 -11.07 2.28 -37.47
CA ALA A 67 -10.23 3.03 -36.56
C ALA A 67 -9.47 2.14 -35.56
N VAL A 68 -10.06 1.06 -35.02
CA VAL A 68 -9.45 0.21 -33.99
C VAL A 68 -8.41 -0.75 -34.56
N VAL A 69 -8.33 -0.94 -35.88
CA VAL A 69 -7.30 -1.80 -36.48
C VAL A 69 -5.90 -1.27 -36.14
N GLY A 70 -5.09 -2.11 -35.51
CA GLY A 70 -3.74 -1.76 -35.09
C GLY A 70 -3.68 -0.64 -34.02
N ALA A 71 -4.76 -0.44 -33.26
CA ALA A 71 -4.76 0.48 -32.12
C ALA A 71 -4.13 -0.18 -30.89
N ASP A 72 -3.50 0.64 -30.05
CA ASP A 72 -2.90 0.20 -28.79
C ASP A 72 -3.84 0.44 -27.61
N VAL A 73 -4.65 1.51 -27.67
CA VAL A 73 -5.58 1.92 -26.60
C VAL A 73 -6.97 2.18 -27.19
N PHE A 74 -7.99 1.65 -26.53
CA PHE A 74 -9.38 2.00 -26.76
C PHE A 74 -9.97 2.65 -25.50
N LEU A 75 -10.47 3.87 -25.63
CA LEU A 75 -11.20 4.60 -24.60
C LEU A 75 -12.66 4.74 -24.99
N GLY A 76 -13.53 3.94 -24.38
CA GLY A 76 -14.97 3.95 -24.56
C GLY A 76 -15.66 4.86 -23.55
N LEU A 77 -16.31 5.91 -24.04
CA LEU A 77 -17.13 6.86 -23.28
C LEU A 77 -18.43 7.16 -24.07
N SER A 78 -19.11 6.11 -24.49
CA SER A 78 -20.20 6.18 -25.47
C SER A 78 -21.44 5.39 -25.03
N VAL A 79 -21.72 4.30 -25.71
CA VAL A 79 -22.90 3.45 -25.49
C VAL A 79 -22.50 1.96 -25.47
N ALA A 80 -23.36 1.14 -24.88
CA ALA A 80 -23.13 -0.28 -24.73
C ALA A 80 -22.96 -1.03 -26.07
N ASN A 81 -22.17 -2.10 -26.07
CA ASN A 81 -22.03 -3.12 -27.10
C ASN A 81 -21.62 -2.58 -28.50
N VAL A 82 -20.83 -1.52 -28.55
CA VAL A 82 -20.29 -0.96 -29.79
C VAL A 82 -18.91 -1.50 -30.17
N LEU A 83 -18.19 -2.09 -29.23
CA LEU A 83 -16.89 -2.74 -29.46
C LEU A 83 -17.10 -4.26 -29.53
N THR A 84 -16.78 -4.87 -30.69
CA THR A 84 -16.95 -6.31 -30.88
C THR A 84 -15.66 -7.08 -30.59
N LYS A 85 -15.77 -8.41 -30.42
CA LYS A 85 -14.60 -9.30 -30.26
C LYS A 85 -13.61 -9.19 -31.43
N GLU A 86 -14.15 -9.08 -32.65
CA GLU A 86 -13.35 -8.96 -33.88
C GLU A 86 -12.58 -7.64 -33.88
N MET A 87 -13.18 -6.55 -33.41
CA MET A 87 -12.50 -5.28 -33.27
C MET A 87 -11.37 -5.37 -32.25
N VAL A 88 -11.59 -5.98 -31.08
CA VAL A 88 -10.53 -6.19 -30.07
C VAL A 88 -9.38 -7.05 -30.63
N ARG A 89 -9.69 -8.12 -31.37
CA ARG A 89 -8.68 -8.96 -32.03
C ARG A 89 -7.85 -8.21 -33.07
N SER A 90 -8.40 -7.17 -33.69
CA SER A 90 -7.70 -6.37 -34.70
C SER A 90 -6.76 -5.30 -34.10
N MET A 91 -6.76 -5.10 -32.80
CA MET A 91 -5.85 -4.20 -32.11
C MET A 91 -4.42 -4.78 -32.08
N ASN A 92 -3.45 -3.96 -31.70
CA ASN A 92 -2.06 -4.38 -31.50
C ASN A 92 -1.91 -5.40 -30.35
N ALA A 93 -0.71 -5.92 -30.15
CA ALA A 93 -0.37 -6.74 -29.00
C ALA A 93 -0.54 -5.95 -27.69
N ASP A 94 -0.92 -6.63 -26.61
CA ASP A 94 -1.15 -6.07 -25.28
C ASP A 94 -2.07 -4.82 -25.28
N PRO A 95 -3.26 -4.90 -25.90
CA PRO A 95 -4.11 -3.72 -26.06
C PRO A 95 -4.76 -3.33 -24.72
N ILE A 96 -4.82 -2.02 -24.47
CA ILE A 96 -5.51 -1.46 -23.31
C ILE A 96 -6.94 -1.06 -23.73
N VAL A 97 -7.94 -1.62 -23.05
CA VAL A 97 -9.36 -1.37 -23.33
C VAL A 97 -10.06 -0.81 -22.10
N PHE A 98 -10.40 0.46 -22.15
CA PHE A 98 -11.26 1.13 -21.18
C PHE A 98 -12.70 1.16 -21.69
N ALA A 99 -13.57 0.27 -21.19
CA ALA A 99 -14.99 0.20 -21.56
C ALA A 99 -15.84 0.83 -20.45
N LEU A 100 -16.11 2.13 -20.56
CA LEU A 100 -16.61 2.97 -19.46
C LEU A 100 -18.07 3.44 -19.66
N ALA A 101 -18.76 2.98 -20.69
CA ALA A 101 -20.19 3.27 -20.87
C ALA A 101 -20.99 2.71 -19.68
N ASN A 102 -21.96 3.48 -19.22
CA ASN A 102 -22.78 3.16 -18.05
C ASN A 102 -24.27 3.15 -18.41
N PRO A 103 -25.08 2.14 -17.99
CA PRO A 103 -24.76 1.06 -17.05
C PRO A 103 -24.04 -0.15 -17.67
N ASN A 104 -24.08 -0.31 -18.98
CA ASN A 104 -23.44 -1.42 -19.69
C ASN A 104 -22.25 -0.91 -20.51
N PRO A 105 -21.10 -1.58 -20.45
CA PRO A 105 -19.88 -1.15 -21.14
C PRO A 105 -19.97 -1.36 -22.66
N GLU A 106 -19.05 -0.77 -23.41
CA GLU A 106 -18.92 -0.92 -24.88
C GLU A 106 -18.68 -2.36 -25.31
N ILE A 107 -18.05 -3.18 -24.46
CA ILE A 107 -17.92 -4.63 -24.56
C ILE A 107 -17.99 -5.22 -23.16
N SER A 108 -18.62 -6.39 -23.00
CA SER A 108 -18.65 -7.08 -21.71
C SER A 108 -17.26 -7.59 -21.32
N TYR A 109 -16.98 -7.69 -19.99
CA TYR A 109 -15.74 -8.27 -19.51
C TYR A 109 -15.49 -9.69 -20.06
N ALA A 110 -16.55 -10.53 -20.04
CA ALA A 110 -16.47 -11.89 -20.54
C ALA A 110 -16.11 -11.96 -22.04
N ASP A 111 -16.69 -11.08 -22.85
CA ASP A 111 -16.41 -11.04 -24.29
C ASP A 111 -15.02 -10.45 -24.58
N ALA A 112 -14.57 -9.46 -23.80
CA ALA A 112 -13.24 -8.90 -23.92
C ALA A 112 -12.17 -9.96 -23.60
N MET A 113 -12.27 -10.65 -22.45
CA MET A 113 -11.35 -11.74 -22.08
C MET A 113 -11.40 -12.94 -23.04
N ALA A 114 -12.56 -13.28 -23.58
CA ALA A 114 -12.71 -14.34 -24.58
C ALA A 114 -12.17 -13.95 -25.96
N SER A 115 -11.85 -12.68 -26.20
CA SER A 115 -11.31 -12.23 -27.47
C SER A 115 -9.80 -12.41 -27.59
N ARG A 116 -9.04 -12.22 -26.49
CA ARG A 116 -7.57 -12.25 -26.42
C ARG A 116 -7.10 -12.50 -25.00
N ASP A 117 -5.95 -13.17 -24.83
CA ASP A 117 -5.34 -13.47 -23.54
C ASP A 117 -4.40 -12.35 -23.04
N ASP A 118 -3.96 -11.44 -23.91
CA ASP A 118 -3.04 -10.34 -23.64
C ASP A 118 -3.73 -8.99 -23.40
N ILE A 119 -5.06 -8.96 -23.27
CA ILE A 119 -5.81 -7.72 -23.07
C ILE A 119 -5.68 -7.16 -21.67
N ILE A 120 -5.39 -5.87 -21.56
CA ILE A 120 -5.46 -5.09 -20.31
C ILE A 120 -6.82 -4.37 -20.30
N PHE A 121 -7.71 -4.78 -19.39
CA PHE A 121 -9.09 -4.32 -19.40
C PHE A 121 -9.49 -3.55 -18.15
N ALA A 122 -10.25 -2.48 -18.31
CA ALA A 122 -10.88 -1.74 -17.23
C ALA A 122 -12.31 -1.33 -17.57
N THR A 123 -13.15 -1.26 -16.55
CA THR A 123 -14.56 -0.88 -16.68
C THR A 123 -15.04 -0.10 -15.45
N GLY A 124 -16.20 0.58 -15.56
CA GLY A 124 -16.83 1.25 -14.43
C GLY A 124 -17.46 0.31 -13.39
N ARG A 125 -17.55 -0.99 -13.66
CA ARG A 125 -18.21 -1.98 -12.78
C ARG A 125 -17.29 -2.42 -11.63
N SER A 126 -17.88 -2.58 -10.44
CA SER A 126 -17.16 -2.98 -9.21
C SER A 126 -16.89 -4.49 -9.09
N ASP A 127 -17.56 -5.29 -9.90
CA ASP A 127 -17.49 -6.75 -9.90
C ASP A 127 -16.33 -7.31 -10.76
N TYR A 128 -15.53 -6.43 -11.38
CA TYR A 128 -14.40 -6.82 -12.21
C TYR A 128 -13.09 -6.16 -11.75
N PRO A 129 -11.92 -6.71 -12.14
CA PRO A 129 -10.63 -6.04 -11.97
C PRO A 129 -10.61 -4.64 -12.57
N ASN A 130 -9.72 -3.77 -12.05
CA ASN A 130 -9.51 -2.42 -12.58
C ASN A 130 -10.80 -1.59 -12.70
N GLN A 131 -11.55 -1.50 -11.59
CA GLN A 131 -12.72 -0.63 -11.53
C GLN A 131 -12.30 0.83 -11.68
N ILE A 132 -12.76 1.50 -12.75
CA ILE A 132 -12.62 2.95 -12.90
C ILE A 132 -13.84 3.63 -12.28
N ASN A 133 -13.61 4.27 -11.14
CA ASN A 133 -14.66 4.94 -10.39
C ASN A 133 -14.24 6.38 -10.05
N ASN A 134 -15.12 7.33 -10.24
CA ASN A 134 -14.87 8.75 -9.93
C ASN A 134 -14.48 8.99 -8.47
N VAL A 135 -14.85 8.08 -7.56
CA VAL A 135 -14.59 8.20 -6.11
C VAL A 135 -13.10 8.12 -5.77
N ILE A 136 -12.27 7.58 -6.64
CA ILE A 136 -10.81 7.54 -6.41
C ILE A 136 -10.11 8.89 -6.65
N GLY A 137 -10.75 9.81 -7.36
CA GLY A 137 -10.18 11.13 -7.69
C GLY A 137 -11.00 12.29 -7.16
N PHE A 138 -12.30 12.32 -7.49
CA PHE A 138 -13.18 13.45 -7.23
C PHE A 138 -13.14 14.00 -5.80
N PRO A 139 -13.35 13.21 -4.73
CA PRO A 139 -13.38 13.74 -3.37
C PRO A 139 -12.04 14.37 -2.96
N TYR A 140 -10.95 13.77 -3.37
CA TYR A 140 -9.60 14.15 -2.95
C TYR A 140 -9.06 15.34 -3.73
N ILE A 141 -9.44 15.49 -5.02
CA ILE A 141 -9.16 16.69 -5.81
C ILE A 141 -9.85 17.89 -5.17
N PHE A 142 -11.13 17.74 -4.79
CA PHE A 142 -11.86 18.81 -4.10
C PHE A 142 -11.28 19.07 -2.72
N ARG A 143 -10.84 18.04 -1.98
CA ARG A 143 -10.21 18.21 -0.67
C ARG A 143 -8.97 19.09 -0.76
N GLY A 144 -8.03 18.76 -1.63
CA GLY A 144 -6.82 19.57 -1.84
C GLY A 144 -7.13 21.00 -2.31
N ALA A 145 -8.11 21.15 -3.21
CA ALA A 145 -8.53 22.48 -3.68
C ALA A 145 -9.19 23.33 -2.59
N LEU A 146 -10.06 22.75 -1.75
CA LEU A 146 -10.75 23.44 -0.68
C LEU A 146 -9.82 23.82 0.47
N ASP A 147 -8.89 22.95 0.85
CA ASP A 147 -7.95 23.20 1.95
C ASP A 147 -6.97 24.33 1.61
N THR A 148 -6.61 24.49 0.35
CA THR A 148 -5.82 25.60 -0.15
C THR A 148 -6.67 26.81 -0.58
N GLN A 149 -8.01 26.71 -0.45
CA GLN A 149 -8.96 27.73 -0.91
C GLN A 149 -8.68 28.17 -2.36
N ALA A 150 -8.35 27.20 -3.21
CA ALA A 150 -7.99 27.46 -4.59
C ALA A 150 -9.10 28.20 -5.35
N LYS A 151 -8.70 29.18 -6.19
CA LYS A 151 -9.62 29.97 -7.02
C LYS A 151 -10.28 29.15 -8.11
N ALA A 152 -9.62 28.08 -8.57
CA ALA A 152 -10.07 27.17 -9.59
C ALA A 152 -9.33 25.83 -9.46
N ILE A 153 -9.89 24.76 -10.00
CA ILE A 153 -9.18 23.49 -10.22
C ILE A 153 -8.60 23.58 -11.64
N ASN A 154 -7.30 23.90 -11.71
CA ASN A 154 -6.57 24.06 -12.98
C ASN A 154 -6.02 22.72 -13.51
N GLU A 155 -5.33 22.77 -14.63
CA GLU A 155 -4.82 21.56 -15.29
C GLU A 155 -3.65 20.94 -14.50
N GLU A 156 -2.81 21.74 -13.88
CA GLU A 156 -1.69 21.30 -13.04
C GLU A 156 -2.20 20.45 -11.85
N MET A 157 -3.29 20.86 -11.21
CA MET A 157 -3.92 20.11 -10.13
C MET A 157 -4.50 18.76 -10.62
N LYS A 158 -5.08 18.72 -11.81
CA LYS A 158 -5.60 17.48 -12.42
C LYS A 158 -4.46 16.52 -12.76
N ILE A 159 -3.37 17.02 -13.35
CA ILE A 159 -2.17 16.23 -13.67
C ILE A 159 -1.54 15.68 -12.38
N ALA A 160 -1.43 16.49 -11.34
CA ALA A 160 -0.92 16.06 -10.05
C ALA A 160 -1.77 14.90 -9.46
N ALA A 161 -3.09 14.99 -9.55
CA ALA A 161 -3.99 13.90 -9.15
C ALA A 161 -3.76 12.62 -9.95
N VAL A 162 -3.60 12.71 -11.27
CA VAL A 162 -3.32 11.56 -12.15
C VAL A 162 -2.01 10.87 -11.73
N HIS A 163 -0.94 11.64 -11.53
CA HIS A 163 0.34 11.09 -11.09
C HIS A 163 0.26 10.46 -9.70
N ALA A 164 -0.44 11.09 -8.76
CA ALA A 164 -0.62 10.55 -7.43
C ALA A 164 -1.35 9.19 -7.46
N ILE A 165 -2.46 9.09 -8.21
CA ILE A 165 -3.22 7.84 -8.36
C ILE A 165 -2.37 6.76 -9.05
N ALA A 166 -1.66 7.11 -10.13
CA ALA A 166 -0.81 6.16 -10.85
C ALA A 166 0.36 5.64 -10.01
N ASN A 167 0.99 6.52 -9.22
CA ASN A 167 2.09 6.14 -8.32
C ASN A 167 1.58 5.28 -7.15
N LEU A 168 0.38 5.60 -6.61
CA LEU A 168 -0.22 4.83 -5.53
C LEU A 168 -0.52 3.39 -5.96
N ALA A 169 -0.95 3.16 -7.21
CA ALA A 169 -1.20 1.82 -7.74
C ALA A 169 0.06 0.94 -7.76
N LYS A 170 1.25 1.55 -7.87
CA LYS A 170 2.54 0.86 -7.90
C LYS A 170 3.12 0.55 -6.52
N GLN A 171 2.53 1.10 -5.46
CA GLN A 171 2.95 0.83 -4.09
C GLN A 171 2.33 -0.48 -3.57
N PRO A 172 2.95 -1.12 -2.56
CA PRO A 172 2.35 -2.28 -1.90
C PRO A 172 0.92 -2.01 -1.43
N VAL A 173 0.01 -2.93 -1.72
CA VAL A 173 -1.41 -2.75 -1.38
C VAL A 173 -1.66 -3.12 0.08
N PRO A 174 -2.25 -2.24 0.91
CA PRO A 174 -2.55 -2.52 2.31
C PRO A 174 -3.52 -3.70 2.49
N ASP A 175 -3.34 -4.49 3.54
CA ASP A 175 -4.19 -5.65 3.83
C ASP A 175 -5.66 -5.30 4.04
N VAL A 176 -5.96 -4.09 4.48
CA VAL A 176 -7.36 -3.61 4.60
C VAL A 176 -8.05 -3.60 3.23
N VAL A 177 -7.33 -3.27 2.16
CA VAL A 177 -7.85 -3.31 0.79
C VAL A 177 -8.03 -4.75 0.32
N ASN A 178 -7.02 -5.61 0.54
CA ASN A 178 -7.08 -7.03 0.20
C ASN A 178 -8.27 -7.72 0.88
N THR A 179 -8.47 -7.44 2.18
CA THR A 179 -9.58 -7.98 2.98
C THR A 179 -10.93 -7.50 2.47
N ALA A 180 -11.06 -6.21 2.12
CA ALA A 180 -12.31 -5.62 1.64
C ALA A 180 -12.77 -6.21 0.30
N TYR A 181 -11.83 -6.66 -0.52
CA TYR A 181 -12.13 -7.29 -1.82
C TYR A 181 -12.03 -8.82 -1.81
N HIS A 182 -11.81 -9.44 -0.64
CA HIS A 182 -11.68 -10.90 -0.48
C HIS A 182 -10.60 -11.53 -1.37
N VAL A 183 -9.48 -10.81 -1.54
CA VAL A 183 -8.31 -11.26 -2.30
C VAL A 183 -7.08 -11.32 -1.41
N ASN A 184 -6.11 -12.15 -1.76
CA ASN A 184 -4.95 -12.37 -0.88
C ASN A 184 -3.75 -11.46 -1.20
N ASN A 185 -3.59 -11.06 -2.46
CA ASN A 185 -2.41 -10.32 -2.91
C ASN A 185 -2.74 -9.49 -4.14
N LEU A 186 -3.19 -8.25 -3.96
CA LEU A 186 -3.22 -7.29 -5.05
C LEU A 186 -1.81 -6.72 -5.24
N SER A 187 -1.31 -6.75 -6.45
CA SER A 187 -0.05 -6.12 -6.84
C SER A 187 -0.21 -5.44 -8.20
N PHE A 188 0.63 -4.46 -8.49
CA PHE A 188 0.58 -3.76 -9.76
C PHE A 188 0.75 -4.71 -10.94
N GLY A 189 -0.16 -4.63 -11.91
CA GLY A 189 -0.16 -5.51 -13.08
C GLY A 189 -1.46 -5.36 -13.90
N PRO A 190 -1.68 -6.25 -14.90
CA PRO A 190 -2.85 -6.19 -15.78
C PRO A 190 -4.20 -6.21 -15.06
N GLU A 191 -4.27 -6.84 -13.87
CA GLU A 191 -5.51 -6.90 -13.07
C GLU A 191 -5.60 -5.86 -11.96
N TYR A 192 -4.52 -5.12 -11.71
CA TYR A 192 -4.48 -4.04 -10.73
C TYR A 192 -3.51 -2.94 -11.16
N PHE A 193 -3.96 -2.00 -11.96
CA PHE A 193 -3.20 -0.80 -12.33
C PHE A 193 -3.87 0.50 -11.86
N ILE A 194 -4.98 0.39 -11.14
CA ILE A 194 -5.69 1.50 -10.52
C ILE A 194 -6.06 1.15 -9.08
N PRO A 195 -5.84 2.07 -8.09
CA PRO A 195 -6.18 1.81 -6.69
C PRO A 195 -7.67 1.50 -6.51
N LYS A 196 -7.98 0.66 -5.53
CA LYS A 196 -9.38 0.38 -5.18
C LYS A 196 -10.00 1.57 -4.45
N PRO A 197 -11.31 1.82 -4.62
CA PRO A 197 -12.03 2.92 -3.96
C PRO A 197 -11.93 2.96 -2.42
N VAL A 198 -11.68 1.82 -1.79
CA VAL A 198 -11.53 1.71 -0.33
C VAL A 198 -10.09 1.92 0.16
N ASP A 199 -9.15 2.21 -0.73
CA ASP A 199 -7.77 2.44 -0.33
C ASP A 199 -7.65 3.70 0.55
N PRO A 200 -7.27 3.54 1.84
CA PRO A 200 -7.25 4.66 2.79
C PRO A 200 -6.19 5.71 2.45
N ARG A 201 -5.21 5.37 1.62
CA ARG A 201 -4.13 6.27 1.23
C ARG A 201 -4.54 7.31 0.19
N LEU A 202 -5.66 7.07 -0.53
CA LEU A 202 -6.15 7.99 -1.56
C LEU A 202 -6.34 9.42 -1.03
N ILE A 203 -6.82 9.57 0.21
CA ILE A 203 -7.07 10.90 0.77
C ILE A 203 -5.77 11.69 0.98
N THR A 204 -4.72 11.05 1.45
CA THR A 204 -3.43 11.71 1.65
C THR A 204 -2.69 11.92 0.35
N GLU A 205 -2.50 10.85 -0.44
CA GLU A 205 -1.70 10.91 -1.67
C GLU A 205 -2.27 11.91 -2.69
N VAL A 206 -3.57 11.80 -2.97
CA VAL A 206 -4.19 12.65 -3.99
C VAL A 206 -4.42 14.07 -3.48
N SER A 207 -4.92 14.26 -2.24
CA SER A 207 -5.20 15.62 -1.73
C SER A 207 -3.92 16.41 -1.51
N CYS A 208 -2.84 15.79 -0.98
CA CYS A 208 -1.54 16.46 -0.83
C CYS A 208 -0.94 16.86 -2.17
N ALA A 209 -1.00 15.98 -3.18
CA ALA A 209 -0.50 16.29 -4.53
C ALA A 209 -1.26 17.46 -5.16
N VAL A 210 -2.59 17.46 -5.07
CA VAL A 210 -3.46 18.53 -5.59
C VAL A 210 -3.22 19.84 -4.86
N ALA A 211 -3.09 19.83 -3.52
CA ALA A 211 -2.81 21.01 -2.73
C ALA A 211 -1.45 21.64 -3.06
N LYS A 212 -0.41 20.80 -3.25
CA LYS A 212 0.92 21.26 -3.71
C LYS A 212 0.82 21.93 -5.07
N ALA A 213 0.17 21.29 -6.03
CA ALA A 213 -0.01 21.84 -7.37
C ALA A 213 -0.81 23.15 -7.36
N ALA A 214 -1.82 23.28 -6.49
CA ALA A 214 -2.58 24.52 -6.33
C ALA A 214 -1.69 25.67 -5.84
N MET A 215 -0.79 25.40 -4.90
CA MET A 215 0.16 26.39 -4.38
C MET A 215 1.21 26.77 -5.42
N GLU A 216 1.83 25.78 -6.07
CA GLU A 216 2.87 25.97 -7.07
C GLU A 216 2.36 26.72 -8.31
N SER A 217 1.14 26.46 -8.74
CA SER A 217 0.50 27.15 -9.87
C SER A 217 -0.11 28.51 -9.51
N GLY A 218 -0.03 28.93 -8.24
CA GLY A 218 -0.47 30.26 -7.79
C GLY A 218 -2.01 30.44 -7.72
N VAL A 219 -2.78 29.36 -7.77
CA VAL A 219 -4.25 29.41 -7.62
C VAL A 219 -4.70 29.30 -6.16
N ALA A 220 -3.85 28.82 -5.27
CA ALA A 220 -4.10 28.76 -3.83
C ALA A 220 -4.24 30.16 -3.21
N ARG A 221 -5.13 30.30 -2.21
CA ARG A 221 -5.26 31.50 -1.37
C ARG A 221 -4.68 31.29 0.03
N THR A 222 -4.54 30.03 0.43
CA THR A 222 -3.99 29.62 1.72
C THR A 222 -2.83 28.67 1.48
N GLU A 223 -1.73 28.87 2.21
CA GLU A 223 -0.56 28.00 2.14
C GLU A 223 -0.59 26.97 3.26
N ILE A 224 -0.27 25.72 2.91
CA ILE A 224 -0.01 24.65 3.85
C ILE A 224 1.48 24.65 4.15
N LYS A 225 1.84 25.03 5.39
CA LYS A 225 3.25 25.15 5.82
C LYS A 225 3.80 23.86 6.38
N ASP A 226 2.97 23.10 7.09
CA ASP A 226 3.32 21.82 7.73
C ASP A 226 2.58 20.71 7.01
N TRP A 227 3.30 20.00 6.14
CA TRP A 227 2.75 18.91 5.34
C TRP A 227 2.49 17.65 6.16
N ASP A 228 3.28 17.41 7.20
CA ASP A 228 3.11 16.25 8.07
C ASP A 228 1.83 16.40 8.89
N ALA A 229 1.64 17.58 9.50
CA ALA A 229 0.40 17.90 10.20
C ALA A 229 -0.82 17.85 9.27
N TYR A 230 -0.69 18.29 8.02
CA TYR A 230 -1.77 18.22 7.03
C TYR A 230 -2.13 16.78 6.65
N CYS A 231 -1.14 15.95 6.35
CA CYS A 231 -1.37 14.53 6.05
C CYS A 231 -2.01 13.79 7.22
N VAL A 232 -1.61 14.12 8.45
CA VAL A 232 -2.23 13.60 9.67
C VAL A 232 -3.69 14.01 9.76
N HIS A 233 -3.98 15.31 9.59
CA HIS A 233 -5.36 15.80 9.61
C HIS A 233 -6.25 15.09 8.58
N LEU A 234 -5.74 14.84 7.37
CA LEU A 234 -6.46 14.11 6.34
C LEU A 234 -6.80 12.67 6.77
N ARG A 235 -5.87 11.97 7.41
CA ARG A 235 -6.10 10.61 7.95
C ARG A 235 -7.14 10.61 9.08
N GLU A 236 -7.09 11.60 9.96
CA GLU A 236 -8.09 11.78 11.02
C GLU A 236 -9.53 11.96 10.48
N LEU A 237 -9.69 12.68 9.37
CA LEU A 237 -11.00 12.84 8.71
C LEU A 237 -11.61 11.50 8.26
N MET A 238 -10.79 10.53 7.91
CA MET A 238 -11.26 9.17 7.56
C MET A 238 -11.56 8.29 8.76
N GLY A 239 -11.18 8.71 9.98
CA GLY A 239 -11.41 7.98 11.21
C GLY A 239 -10.55 6.72 11.35
N TYR A 240 -9.44 6.62 10.62
CA TYR A 240 -8.54 5.47 10.65
C TYR A 240 -7.45 5.57 11.72
N GLU A 241 -7.16 6.75 12.27
CA GLU A 241 -6.12 6.94 13.29
C GLU A 241 -6.69 7.33 14.65
N SER A 242 -6.27 6.61 15.69
CA SER A 242 -6.42 7.06 17.06
C SER A 242 -5.26 8.01 17.44
N LYS A 243 -5.49 8.93 18.40
CA LYS A 243 -4.43 9.81 18.94
C LYS A 243 -3.20 8.97 19.38
N LEU A 244 -3.43 7.82 19.97
CA LEU A 244 -2.38 6.90 20.41
C LEU A 244 -1.55 6.36 19.25
N THR A 245 -2.18 5.84 18.18
CA THR A 245 -1.47 5.31 17.01
C THR A 245 -0.54 6.37 16.42
N ARG A 246 -1.03 7.59 16.30
CA ARG A 246 -0.25 8.72 15.81
C ARG A 246 0.97 9.00 16.69
N GLN A 247 0.80 9.11 18.02
CA GLN A 247 1.90 9.35 18.94
C GLN A 247 2.98 8.27 18.84
N LEU A 248 2.56 7.00 18.68
CA LEU A 248 3.48 5.88 18.48
C LEU A 248 4.28 6.00 17.17
N TYR A 249 3.63 6.33 16.07
CA TYR A 249 4.30 6.53 14.77
C TYR A 249 5.28 7.71 14.81
N ASP A 250 4.88 8.85 15.38
CA ASP A 250 5.74 10.03 15.51
C ASP A 250 6.96 9.74 16.39
N THR A 251 6.78 9.00 17.48
CA THR A 251 7.87 8.59 18.38
C THR A 251 8.82 7.62 17.65
N ALA A 252 8.27 6.63 16.95
CA ALA A 252 9.06 5.65 16.20
C ALA A 252 9.87 6.30 15.08
N ARG A 253 9.29 7.26 14.34
CA ARG A 253 10.00 8.01 13.28
C ARG A 253 11.12 8.89 13.79
N ARG A 254 11.01 9.45 14.99
CA ARG A 254 12.07 10.25 15.61
C ARG A 254 13.29 9.42 16.01
N ASN A 255 13.07 8.16 16.36
CA ASN A 255 14.12 7.23 16.77
C ASN A 255 13.83 5.80 16.29
N PRO A 256 13.97 5.52 14.97
CA PRO A 256 13.66 4.22 14.41
C PRO A 256 14.56 3.14 15.03
N GLN A 257 13.95 2.10 15.57
CA GLN A 257 14.65 1.00 16.22
C GLN A 257 14.93 -0.13 15.23
N ARG A 258 15.94 -0.97 15.52
CA ARG A 258 16.24 -2.19 14.75
C ARG A 258 15.29 -3.28 15.20
N VAL A 259 14.40 -3.69 14.32
CA VAL A 259 13.34 -4.66 14.63
C VAL A 259 13.54 -5.94 13.84
N VAL A 260 13.67 -7.05 14.55
CA VAL A 260 13.81 -8.38 13.94
C VAL A 260 12.44 -8.96 13.62
N PHE A 261 12.23 -9.31 12.37
CA PHE A 261 11.04 -9.99 11.84
C PHE A 261 11.39 -11.47 11.63
N ALA A 262 10.90 -12.34 12.49
CA ALA A 262 11.36 -13.73 12.57
C ALA A 262 10.98 -14.61 11.38
N GLU A 263 9.86 -14.35 10.75
CA GLU A 263 9.34 -15.16 9.64
C GLU A 263 9.45 -14.44 8.29
N GLY A 264 10.67 -14.04 7.89
CA GLY A 264 10.92 -13.27 6.66
C GLY A 264 10.43 -13.92 5.36
N ILE A 265 10.25 -15.23 5.36
CA ILE A 265 9.67 -15.98 4.24
C ILE A 265 8.13 -16.02 4.23
N HIS A 266 7.47 -15.35 5.18
CA HIS A 266 6.01 -15.26 5.20
C HIS A 266 5.55 -13.97 4.48
N PRO A 267 4.60 -14.04 3.51
CA PRO A 267 4.19 -12.87 2.72
C PRO A 267 3.80 -11.65 3.55
N ASN A 268 2.99 -11.84 4.60
CA ASN A 268 2.52 -10.74 5.45
C ASN A 268 3.66 -10.13 6.29
N MET A 269 4.62 -10.95 6.76
CA MET A 269 5.77 -10.47 7.50
C MET A 269 6.69 -9.64 6.62
N LEU A 270 6.93 -10.10 5.38
CA LEU A 270 7.74 -9.38 4.41
C LEU A 270 7.11 -8.03 4.02
N LYS A 271 5.80 -8.02 3.75
CA LYS A 271 5.05 -6.78 3.48
C LYS A 271 5.14 -5.81 4.65
N ALA A 272 4.89 -6.28 5.87
CA ALA A 272 4.95 -5.45 7.07
C ALA A 272 6.35 -4.84 7.29
N ALA A 273 7.41 -5.59 7.05
CA ALA A 273 8.79 -5.09 7.16
C ALA A 273 9.10 -4.01 6.11
N VAL A 274 8.70 -4.24 4.86
CA VAL A 274 8.87 -3.27 3.76
C VAL A 274 8.07 -1.99 4.03
N GLU A 275 6.82 -2.11 4.46
CA GLU A 275 5.95 -0.98 4.80
C GLU A 275 6.50 -0.18 5.99
N ALA A 276 6.88 -0.86 7.08
CA ALA A 276 7.47 -0.23 8.26
C ALA A 276 8.75 0.55 7.94
N LYS A 277 9.57 0.04 7.01
CA LYS A 277 10.74 0.76 6.52
C LYS A 277 10.36 1.97 5.66
N ALA A 278 9.44 1.78 4.70
CA ALA A 278 9.00 2.86 3.82
C ALA A 278 8.39 4.02 4.61
N GLU A 279 7.69 3.73 5.71
CA GLU A 279 7.14 4.72 6.63
C GLU A 279 8.16 5.31 7.61
N GLY A 280 9.38 4.78 7.64
CA GLY A 280 10.48 5.26 8.50
C GLY A 280 10.29 4.97 9.99
N ILE A 281 9.46 3.98 10.35
CA ILE A 281 9.16 3.65 11.76
C ILE A 281 10.13 2.66 12.38
N CYS A 282 10.91 1.92 11.58
CA CYS A 282 11.96 1.04 12.09
C CYS A 282 13.03 0.75 11.02
N HIS A 283 14.11 0.12 11.47
CA HIS A 283 15.11 -0.54 10.64
C HIS A 283 14.85 -2.05 10.69
N PRO A 284 14.14 -2.63 9.71
CA PRO A 284 13.79 -4.05 9.76
C PRO A 284 14.98 -4.95 9.48
N ILE A 285 15.04 -6.07 10.22
CA ILE A 285 15.97 -7.18 10.01
C ILE A 285 15.13 -8.44 9.78
N LEU A 286 15.22 -9.04 8.60
CA LEU A 286 14.47 -10.24 8.25
C LEU A 286 15.28 -11.51 8.57
N LEU A 287 14.72 -12.44 9.36
CA LEU A 287 15.33 -13.74 9.54
C LEU A 287 14.80 -14.73 8.49
N GLY A 288 15.70 -15.36 7.76
CA GLY A 288 15.34 -16.40 6.81
C GLY A 288 16.41 -16.71 5.78
N ASN A 289 16.06 -17.57 4.84
CA ASN A 289 16.92 -17.86 3.71
C ASN A 289 16.83 -16.74 2.67
N ASP A 290 17.97 -16.21 2.28
CA ASP A 290 18.12 -15.03 1.41
C ASP A 290 17.47 -15.23 0.04
N GLU A 291 17.71 -16.40 -0.56
CA GLU A 291 17.15 -16.73 -1.88
C GLU A 291 15.61 -16.86 -1.82
N ALA A 292 15.10 -17.45 -0.73
CA ALA A 292 13.66 -17.63 -0.54
C ALA A 292 12.95 -16.29 -0.29
N ILE A 293 13.57 -15.39 0.49
CA ILE A 293 13.07 -14.02 0.72
C ILE A 293 13.13 -13.22 -0.57
N GLY A 294 14.24 -13.32 -1.34
CA GLY A 294 14.39 -12.64 -2.63
C GLY A 294 13.32 -13.05 -3.64
N LYS A 295 13.09 -14.36 -3.82
CA LYS A 295 12.02 -14.87 -4.69
C LYS A 295 10.64 -14.38 -4.27
N LEU A 296 10.34 -14.44 -2.97
CA LEU A 296 9.06 -13.96 -2.45
C LEU A 296 8.88 -12.46 -2.66
N ALA A 297 9.94 -11.68 -2.53
CA ALA A 297 9.92 -10.24 -2.80
C ALA A 297 9.66 -9.95 -4.28
N GLU A 298 10.30 -10.68 -5.20
CA GLU A 298 10.03 -10.60 -6.65
C GLU A 298 8.58 -10.97 -6.98
N GLU A 299 8.06 -12.07 -6.42
CA GLU A 299 6.66 -12.50 -6.61
C GLU A 299 5.64 -11.46 -6.10
N LEU A 300 6.00 -10.69 -5.09
CA LEU A 300 5.14 -9.68 -4.47
C LEU A 300 5.42 -8.25 -4.97
N ASP A 301 6.37 -8.08 -5.90
CA ASP A 301 6.84 -6.77 -6.40
C ASP A 301 7.27 -5.83 -5.27
N LEU A 302 8.05 -6.36 -4.30
CA LEU A 302 8.54 -5.62 -3.13
C LEU A 302 10.03 -5.33 -3.25
N SER A 303 10.44 -4.10 -2.92
CA SER A 303 11.84 -3.71 -2.82
C SER A 303 12.43 -4.08 -1.46
N LEU A 304 13.54 -4.82 -1.48
CA LEU A 304 14.34 -5.14 -0.29
C LEU A 304 15.49 -4.16 -0.05
N GLU A 305 15.56 -3.08 -0.79
CA GLU A 305 16.65 -2.10 -0.69
C GLU A 305 16.82 -1.59 0.74
N GLY A 306 18.02 -1.78 1.32
CA GLY A 306 18.39 -1.37 2.68
C GLY A 306 17.62 -2.10 3.79
N ILE A 307 17.07 -3.29 3.55
CA ILE A 307 16.59 -4.22 4.56
C ILE A 307 17.68 -5.27 4.80
N GLU A 308 18.10 -5.43 6.04
CA GLU A 308 19.07 -6.46 6.43
C GLU A 308 18.37 -7.83 6.42
N ILE A 309 19.02 -8.83 5.78
CA ILE A 309 18.57 -10.23 5.82
C ILE A 309 19.62 -11.04 6.56
N VAL A 310 19.20 -11.78 7.56
CA VAL A 310 20.06 -12.63 8.38
C VAL A 310 19.63 -14.10 8.21
N ASN A 311 20.46 -14.84 7.52
CA ASN A 311 20.28 -16.28 7.38
C ASN A 311 21.05 -17.00 8.49
N LEU A 312 20.36 -17.29 9.58
CA LEU A 312 20.93 -17.92 10.77
C LEU A 312 21.64 -19.27 10.51
N ARG A 313 21.46 -19.87 9.32
CA ARG A 313 22.15 -21.11 8.90
C ARG A 313 23.38 -20.86 8.03
N HIS A 314 23.59 -19.62 7.58
CA HIS A 314 24.73 -19.28 6.75
C HIS A 314 26.04 -19.40 7.56
N PRO A 315 27.16 -19.83 6.94
CA PRO A 315 28.47 -19.91 7.61
C PRO A 315 28.93 -18.59 8.25
N ASP A 316 28.62 -17.45 7.63
CA ASP A 316 29.00 -16.11 8.13
C ASP A 316 28.39 -15.80 9.51
N GLU A 317 27.29 -16.44 9.87
CA GLU A 317 26.64 -16.30 11.17
C GLU A 317 27.24 -17.23 12.27
N SER A 318 28.31 -17.98 11.96
CA SER A 318 28.90 -18.94 12.91
C SER A 318 29.41 -18.25 14.15
N GLU A 319 30.15 -17.16 14.02
CA GLU A 319 30.69 -16.40 15.18
C GLU A 319 29.55 -15.82 16.05
N ARG A 320 28.50 -15.31 15.43
CA ARG A 320 27.33 -14.79 16.13
C ARG A 320 26.59 -15.92 16.87
N ARG A 321 26.39 -17.09 16.23
CA ARG A 321 25.79 -18.26 16.88
C ARG A 321 26.64 -18.73 18.09
N GLU A 322 27.96 -18.83 17.97
CA GLU A 322 28.83 -19.20 19.06
C GLU A 322 28.75 -18.22 20.24
N ARG A 323 28.79 -16.92 19.94
CA ARG A 323 28.67 -15.88 20.97
C ARG A 323 27.34 -16.00 21.72
N TYR A 324 26.23 -16.14 21.00
CA TYR A 324 24.89 -16.29 21.58
C TYR A 324 24.76 -17.57 22.40
N SER A 325 25.32 -18.68 21.91
CA SER A 325 25.29 -19.97 22.60
C SER A 325 26.01 -19.89 23.96
N ARG A 326 27.16 -19.25 23.99
CA ARG A 326 27.92 -19.05 25.28
C ARG A 326 27.11 -18.22 26.27
N ILE A 327 26.55 -17.09 25.80
CA ILE A 327 25.77 -16.20 26.66
C ILE A 327 24.53 -16.91 27.20
N LEU A 328 23.80 -17.64 26.35
CA LEU A 328 22.60 -18.39 26.75
C LEU A 328 22.93 -19.50 27.73
N ALA A 329 23.98 -20.30 27.48
CA ALA A 329 24.43 -21.36 28.36
C ALA A 329 24.85 -20.81 29.74
N GLU A 330 25.63 -19.73 29.79
CA GLU A 330 26.00 -19.05 31.04
C GLU A 330 24.80 -18.52 31.82
N LYS A 331 23.88 -17.84 31.12
CA LYS A 331 22.66 -17.26 31.71
C LYS A 331 21.73 -18.33 32.30
N ARG A 332 21.67 -19.52 31.69
CA ARG A 332 20.80 -20.64 32.08
C ARG A 332 21.52 -21.85 32.67
N ALA A 333 22.77 -21.72 33.04
CA ALA A 333 23.58 -22.81 33.62
C ALA A 333 22.89 -23.48 34.83
N ARG A 334 22.22 -22.69 35.69
CA ARG A 334 21.48 -23.22 36.86
C ARG A 334 20.21 -23.98 36.50
N GLU A 335 19.70 -23.80 35.28
CA GLU A 335 18.52 -24.51 34.72
C GLU A 335 18.94 -25.74 33.93
N GLY A 336 20.24 -26.03 33.86
CA GLY A 336 20.80 -27.22 33.22
C GLY A 336 21.13 -27.06 31.76
N PHE A 337 21.09 -25.84 31.19
CA PHE A 337 21.49 -25.60 29.81
C PHE A 337 22.99 -25.85 29.61
N THR A 338 23.32 -26.75 28.70
CA THR A 338 24.70 -26.95 28.24
C THR A 338 25.01 -26.03 27.05
N TYR A 339 26.30 -25.87 26.74
CA TYR A 339 26.74 -25.13 25.56
C TYR A 339 26.23 -25.80 24.27
N GLU A 340 26.23 -27.12 24.17
CA GLU A 340 25.78 -27.88 23.02
C GLU A 340 24.28 -27.66 22.77
N GLU A 341 23.46 -27.77 23.85
CA GLU A 341 22.02 -27.46 23.74
C GLU A 341 21.75 -26.01 23.32
N ALA A 342 22.50 -25.06 23.91
CA ALA A 342 22.38 -23.65 23.53
C ALA A 342 22.78 -23.42 22.07
N ASN A 343 23.82 -24.11 21.56
CA ASN A 343 24.24 -24.00 20.16
C ASN A 343 23.20 -24.58 19.21
N ASP A 344 22.58 -25.70 19.53
CA ASP A 344 21.51 -26.27 18.74
C ASP A 344 20.30 -25.31 18.66
N LYS A 345 20.01 -24.61 19.78
CA LYS A 345 18.94 -23.61 19.83
C LYS A 345 19.18 -22.40 18.92
N MET A 346 20.42 -22.05 18.62
CA MET A 346 20.74 -20.94 17.73
C MET A 346 20.34 -21.20 16.25
N PHE A 347 19.98 -22.42 15.90
CA PHE A 347 19.36 -22.72 14.60
C PHE A 347 17.83 -22.58 14.59
N GLU A 348 17.21 -22.21 15.72
CA GLU A 348 15.80 -21.89 15.85
C GLU A 348 15.60 -20.36 15.79
N ARG A 349 14.75 -19.88 14.90
CA ARG A 349 14.53 -18.43 14.66
C ARG A 349 14.22 -17.61 15.90
N ASN A 350 13.37 -18.15 16.78
CA ASN A 350 12.96 -17.43 17.98
C ASN A 350 14.10 -17.28 18.97
N TYR A 351 14.93 -18.31 19.16
CA TYR A 351 16.12 -18.20 20.01
C TYR A 351 17.13 -17.22 19.44
N PHE A 352 17.47 -17.37 18.16
CA PHE A 352 18.44 -16.50 17.51
C PHE A 352 18.00 -15.02 17.54
N GLY A 353 16.75 -14.74 17.11
CA GLY A 353 16.23 -13.39 17.06
C GLY A 353 16.07 -12.74 18.45
N MET A 354 15.62 -13.49 19.45
CA MET A 354 15.57 -12.97 20.82
C MET A 354 16.98 -12.77 21.42
N MET A 355 17.97 -13.59 21.05
CA MET A 355 19.37 -13.36 21.42
C MET A 355 19.93 -12.10 20.77
N MET A 356 19.52 -11.74 19.56
CA MET A 356 19.88 -10.44 18.96
C MET A 356 19.43 -9.28 19.85
N VAL A 357 18.22 -9.37 20.40
CA VAL A 357 17.69 -8.34 21.32
C VAL A 357 18.42 -8.37 22.65
N GLU A 358 18.61 -9.55 23.24
CA GLU A 358 19.30 -9.71 24.53
C GLU A 358 20.73 -9.17 24.50
N THR A 359 21.43 -9.30 23.39
CA THR A 359 22.82 -8.84 23.21
C THR A 359 22.96 -7.42 22.68
N GLY A 360 21.86 -6.76 22.36
CA GLY A 360 21.86 -5.42 21.78
C GLY A 360 22.21 -5.36 20.29
N ASP A 361 22.20 -6.48 19.59
CA ASP A 361 22.35 -6.50 18.12
C ASP A 361 21.07 -6.04 17.42
N ALA A 362 19.93 -6.10 18.12
CA ALA A 362 18.64 -5.51 17.73
C ALA A 362 17.92 -4.95 18.95
N ASP A 363 16.87 -4.19 18.74
CA ASP A 363 16.15 -3.47 19.80
C ASP A 363 14.78 -4.09 20.10
N ALA A 364 14.19 -4.77 19.11
CA ALA A 364 12.88 -5.45 19.24
C ALA A 364 12.80 -6.70 18.37
N PHE A 365 11.84 -7.57 18.69
CA PHE A 365 11.61 -8.83 18.00
C PHE A 365 10.12 -9.08 17.78
N ILE A 366 9.74 -9.40 16.53
CA ILE A 366 8.37 -9.72 16.11
C ILE A 366 8.32 -11.14 15.57
N THR A 367 7.37 -11.94 16.07
CA THR A 367 7.15 -13.34 15.66
C THR A 367 5.70 -13.75 15.91
N GLY A 368 5.26 -14.89 15.40
CA GLY A 368 3.97 -15.49 15.78
C GLY A 368 3.13 -16.08 14.66
N LEU A 369 3.58 -16.05 13.39
CA LEU A 369 2.82 -16.57 12.26
C LEU A 369 2.95 -18.11 12.11
N TYR A 370 4.12 -18.68 12.38
CA TYR A 370 4.37 -20.12 12.24
C TYR A 370 4.51 -20.86 13.58
N THR A 371 4.73 -20.15 14.67
CA THR A 371 5.05 -20.76 15.97
C THR A 371 3.84 -20.65 16.91
N ARG A 372 3.58 -21.72 17.68
CA ARG A 372 2.55 -21.67 18.73
C ARG A 372 2.95 -20.64 19.79
N TYR A 373 2.00 -19.84 20.23
CA TYR A 373 2.18 -18.80 21.23
C TYR A 373 2.96 -19.28 22.49
N SER A 374 2.58 -20.47 23.03
CA SER A 374 3.23 -21.05 24.19
C SER A 374 4.74 -21.29 24.02
N ASN A 375 5.15 -21.69 22.79
CA ASN A 375 6.58 -21.89 22.49
C ASN A 375 7.33 -20.56 22.43
N THR A 376 6.70 -19.53 21.86
CA THR A 376 7.29 -18.19 21.83
C THR A 376 7.52 -17.65 23.23
N ILE A 377 6.51 -17.77 24.12
CA ILE A 377 6.62 -17.32 25.51
C ILE A 377 7.69 -18.14 26.27
N LYS A 378 7.80 -19.45 26.03
CA LYS A 378 8.87 -20.26 26.59
C LYS A 378 10.25 -19.72 26.21
N VAL A 379 10.48 -19.45 24.92
CA VAL A 379 11.75 -18.90 24.45
C VAL A 379 12.02 -17.51 25.05
N ALA A 380 11.01 -16.63 25.08
CA ALA A 380 11.15 -15.31 25.71
C ALA A 380 11.54 -15.42 27.19
N LYS A 381 10.97 -16.38 27.92
CA LYS A 381 11.36 -16.65 29.31
C LYS A 381 12.78 -17.15 29.44
N GLU A 382 13.20 -18.03 28.55
CA GLU A 382 14.55 -18.63 28.56
C GLU A 382 15.63 -17.66 28.10
N VAL A 383 15.36 -16.79 27.14
CA VAL A 383 16.36 -15.84 26.59
C VAL A 383 16.32 -14.51 27.32
N ILE A 384 15.21 -13.81 27.29
CA ILE A 384 15.06 -12.46 27.87
C ILE A 384 14.88 -12.55 29.40
N GLY A 385 13.97 -13.39 29.87
CA GLY A 385 13.65 -13.53 31.28
C GLY A 385 12.56 -12.60 31.78
N ILE A 386 12.44 -12.47 33.09
CA ILE A 386 11.47 -11.60 33.77
C ILE A 386 12.19 -10.30 34.19
N GLN A 387 11.49 -9.17 34.02
CA GLN A 387 12.02 -7.86 34.41
C GLN A 387 12.41 -7.86 35.91
N PRO A 388 13.57 -7.29 36.29
CA PRO A 388 13.96 -7.15 37.70
C PRO A 388 12.86 -6.50 38.56
N GLY A 389 12.59 -7.08 39.72
CA GLY A 389 11.54 -6.61 40.64
C GLY A 389 10.17 -7.25 40.46
N PHE A 390 10.00 -8.10 39.44
CA PHE A 390 8.79 -8.89 39.20
C PHE A 390 9.10 -10.40 39.29
N LYS A 391 8.08 -11.20 39.55
CA LYS A 391 8.18 -12.66 39.56
C LYS A 391 7.38 -13.32 38.44
N HIS A 392 6.43 -12.58 37.84
CA HIS A 392 5.49 -13.11 36.90
C HIS A 392 5.51 -12.30 35.57
N PHE A 393 5.20 -12.98 34.47
CA PHE A 393 4.90 -12.35 33.19
C PHE A 393 3.45 -11.86 33.17
N GLY A 394 3.22 -10.74 32.50
CA GLY A 394 1.91 -10.29 32.09
C GLY A 394 1.86 -10.06 30.59
N THR A 395 0.68 -10.22 30.01
CA THR A 395 0.41 -9.84 28.62
C THR A 395 -0.64 -8.75 28.57
N MET A 396 -0.53 -7.90 27.57
CA MET A 396 -1.45 -6.79 27.38
C MET A 396 -1.91 -6.71 25.93
N HIS A 397 -3.23 -6.51 25.75
CA HIS A 397 -3.78 -6.06 24.50
C HIS A 397 -4.15 -4.57 24.60
N ILE A 398 -3.76 -3.81 23.60
CA ILE A 398 -4.17 -2.41 23.45
C ILE A 398 -5.28 -2.39 22.40
N LEU A 399 -6.50 -2.09 22.82
CA LEU A 399 -7.67 -2.04 21.95
C LEU A 399 -7.99 -0.59 21.60
N ASN A 400 -7.71 -0.20 20.35
CA ASN A 400 -8.11 1.09 19.81
C ASN A 400 -9.50 1.02 19.18
N SER A 401 -10.41 1.89 19.61
CA SER A 401 -11.75 2.00 19.06
C SER A 401 -12.15 3.46 18.86
N LYS A 402 -13.23 3.70 18.11
CA LYS A 402 -13.82 5.05 17.97
C LYS A 402 -14.24 5.68 19.30
N LYS A 403 -14.42 4.88 20.38
CA LYS A 403 -14.81 5.34 21.72
C LYS A 403 -13.62 5.60 22.64
N GLY A 404 -12.42 5.21 22.25
CA GLY A 404 -11.19 5.39 23.04
C GLY A 404 -10.27 4.18 22.96
N THR A 405 -9.14 4.29 23.67
CA THR A 405 -8.14 3.26 23.82
C THR A 405 -8.33 2.53 25.15
N TYR A 406 -8.31 1.21 25.12
CA TYR A 406 -8.46 0.35 26.27
C TYR A 406 -7.25 -0.57 26.41
N PHE A 407 -6.76 -0.75 27.63
CA PHE A 407 -5.67 -1.65 27.98
C PHE A 407 -6.24 -2.85 28.73
N LEU A 408 -6.09 -4.05 28.15
CA LEU A 408 -6.60 -5.30 28.70
C LEU A 408 -5.43 -6.20 29.12
N ALA A 409 -5.28 -6.51 30.40
CA ALA A 409 -4.24 -7.34 30.97
C ALA A 409 -4.77 -8.21 32.13
N ASP A 410 -4.32 -9.42 32.39
CA ASP A 410 -3.51 -10.28 31.54
C ASP A 410 -4.43 -11.09 30.61
N THR A 411 -4.11 -11.12 29.32
CA THR A 411 -5.05 -11.68 28.32
C THR A 411 -4.73 -13.13 27.94
N LEU A 412 -3.50 -13.62 28.16
CA LEU A 412 -3.07 -14.87 27.52
C LEU A 412 -2.22 -15.82 28.39
N ILE A 413 -1.56 -15.37 29.46
CA ILE A 413 -0.56 -16.17 30.17
C ILE A 413 -1.10 -16.79 31.47
N ASN A 414 -1.66 -15.98 32.35
CA ASN A 414 -2.01 -16.42 33.69
C ASN A 414 -3.50 -16.81 33.77
N ARG A 415 -3.79 -18.08 33.55
CA ARG A 415 -5.17 -18.58 33.54
C ARG A 415 -5.86 -18.51 34.91
N HIS A 416 -5.09 -18.71 36.00
CA HIS A 416 -5.57 -18.70 37.40
C HIS A 416 -4.58 -17.92 38.24
N PRO A 417 -4.51 -16.57 38.10
CA PRO A 417 -3.54 -15.77 38.83
C PRO A 417 -3.86 -15.74 40.31
N ASP A 418 -2.83 -15.92 41.14
CA ASP A 418 -2.91 -15.65 42.58
C ASP A 418 -2.76 -14.14 42.86
N THR A 419 -2.81 -13.77 44.15
CA THR A 419 -2.74 -12.36 44.54
C THR A 419 -1.42 -11.70 44.13
N GLU A 420 -0.30 -12.41 44.23
CA GLU A 420 1.02 -11.90 43.87
C GLU A 420 1.13 -11.68 42.37
N THR A 421 0.64 -12.63 41.57
CA THR A 421 0.53 -12.52 40.12
C THR A 421 -0.33 -11.34 39.71
N LEU A 422 -1.49 -11.12 40.35
CA LEU A 422 -2.35 -9.98 40.08
C LEU A 422 -1.68 -8.63 40.37
N ILE A 423 -0.89 -8.56 41.46
CA ILE A 423 -0.12 -7.36 41.80
C ILE A 423 0.92 -7.07 40.72
N ASP A 424 1.66 -8.11 40.27
CA ASP A 424 2.66 -7.96 39.21
C ASP A 424 2.01 -7.50 37.89
N ILE A 425 0.88 -8.12 37.50
CA ILE A 425 0.12 -7.73 36.32
C ILE A 425 -0.34 -6.26 36.40
N ALA A 426 -0.87 -5.84 37.55
CA ALA A 426 -1.35 -4.47 37.74
C ALA A 426 -0.20 -3.46 37.60
N LYS A 427 0.95 -3.70 38.24
CA LYS A 427 2.13 -2.82 38.16
C LYS A 427 2.73 -2.75 36.77
N LEU A 428 2.81 -3.88 36.07
CA LEU A 428 3.32 -3.93 34.68
C LEU A 428 2.38 -3.18 33.74
N SER A 429 1.06 -3.33 33.96
CA SER A 429 0.03 -2.67 33.17
C SER A 429 0.02 -1.16 33.36
N ASP A 430 0.14 -0.69 34.60
CA ASP A 430 0.21 0.73 34.96
C ASP A 430 1.39 1.40 34.26
N LYS A 431 2.59 0.81 34.38
CA LYS A 431 3.80 1.29 33.70
C LYS A 431 3.61 1.40 32.18
N THR A 432 3.00 0.40 31.56
CA THR A 432 2.78 0.40 30.11
C THR A 432 1.70 1.41 29.72
N CYS A 433 0.61 1.51 30.50
CA CYS A 433 -0.45 2.46 30.27
C CYS A 433 0.07 3.90 30.31
N LEU A 434 0.91 4.23 31.29
CA LEU A 434 1.54 5.55 31.44
C LEU A 434 2.44 5.88 30.24
N LEU A 435 3.25 4.93 29.73
CA LEU A 435 4.10 5.14 28.55
C LEU A 435 3.29 5.55 27.30
N TYR A 436 2.06 5.08 27.19
CA TYR A 436 1.21 5.33 26.02
C TYR A 436 0.15 6.44 26.23
N THR A 437 -0.04 6.93 27.45
CA THR A 437 -1.08 7.91 27.78
C THR A 437 -0.56 9.22 28.36
N SER A 438 0.68 9.27 28.86
CA SER A 438 1.32 10.51 29.28
C SER A 438 1.57 11.40 28.06
N ASP A 439 1.05 12.61 28.06
CA ASP A 439 1.44 13.63 27.09
C ASP A 439 2.92 13.98 27.35
N ALA A 440 3.75 13.86 26.34
CA ALA A 440 5.15 14.32 26.39
C ALA A 440 5.29 15.85 26.57
N ALA A 441 4.20 16.54 26.81
CA ALA A 441 4.13 17.98 27.03
C ALA A 441 4.30 18.37 28.52
N ASP A 442 4.26 17.39 29.45
CA ASP A 442 4.40 17.67 30.89
C ASP A 442 5.82 17.52 31.44
N GLU A 443 6.82 17.28 30.59
CA GLU A 443 8.24 17.16 31.00
C GLU A 443 9.08 18.42 30.67
N GLU A 444 8.46 19.55 30.30
CA GLU A 444 9.14 20.85 30.22
C GLU A 444 8.48 21.85 31.21
N ASP A 445 8.73 21.64 32.52
CA ASP A 445 8.70 22.70 33.55
C ASP A 445 9.89 22.49 34.53
#